data_1165dadfda29acd9c269c35cd77b414d
#
_entry.id   1165dadfda29acd9c269c35cd77b414d
#
_cell.length_a   1.000
_cell.length_b   1.000
_cell.length_c   1.000
_cell.angle_alpha   90.00
_cell.angle_beta   90.00
_cell.angle_gamma   90.00
#
_symmetry.space_group_name_H-M   'P 1'
#
loop_
_entity.id
_entity.type
_entity.pdbx_description
1 polymer ?
#
loop_
_entity_poly.entity_id
_entity_poly.type
_entity_poly.pdbx_seq_one_letter_code
_entity_poly.pdbx_strand_id
1 'polypeptide(L)'
;MVNRFNRLTSKEWLPFQKSWFKYESDTKLYSDNLRFFCKAEPSEEKVLYFGRNFDLVSSIGKELKIDVTTEDQYDGPLQFALIDLRETIQGIKDLSEYIVLRDQVISLLGKVYRHMIHRRFVCILMPNLQLENQYLPLAWDMAMQISSMYSLKDEKIGCLNLQDENQVESTRKDVFYSLYFRKDENSTGIYSPHVHNLLNSAQDKKIESQRELTNHVPAWFILKPAPRKKNEILHPAKYPEELVLMFIEKFTDKDANILDPMSGTGSTQVASLKSGRNAYGTELSSYFAEIATKRCSELIDPQAPELFANKVANNFVILNKDARLISSADFPEIDYMITSPPYWDMLNMKGAENQAKRIEKGLQTNYSESDDDLGNISDYNYFLNDLIEVYFNLLNCMKPGSFLTIVVKNIKKKGRNYPFAWDLASGLMQKVHILPEVFWCQDDINLAPYGYGNTFVSNTFHQYCLTFQKPN
;
A
#
# COMPACT_ATOMS: atom_id res chain seq x y z
N MET A 1 18.06 -11.44 -25.16
CA MET A 1 18.97 -11.09 -24.05
C MET A 1 19.07 -12.30 -23.14
N VAL A 2 20.24 -12.77 -22.80
CA VAL A 2 20.43 -13.96 -21.95
C VAL A 2 20.21 -13.53 -20.50
N ASN A 3 19.34 -14.24 -19.77
CA ASN A 3 19.15 -14.03 -18.34
C ASN A 3 20.41 -14.47 -17.57
N ARG A 4 20.92 -13.57 -16.71
CA ARG A 4 22.15 -13.81 -15.91
C ARG A 4 21.89 -14.40 -14.53
N PHE A 5 20.63 -14.44 -14.08
CA PHE A 5 20.28 -14.79 -12.71
C PHE A 5 19.62 -16.16 -12.59
N ASN A 6 18.72 -16.51 -13.53
CA ASN A 6 17.94 -17.74 -13.51
C ASN A 6 17.59 -18.20 -14.94
N ARG A 7 16.81 -19.26 -15.08
CA ARG A 7 16.42 -19.83 -16.41
C ARG A 7 15.12 -19.23 -16.97
N LEU A 8 14.51 -18.25 -16.32
CA LEU A 8 13.23 -17.70 -16.77
C LEU A 8 13.37 -16.97 -18.10
N THR A 9 12.47 -17.22 -19.01
CA THR A 9 12.29 -16.42 -20.23
C THR A 9 11.72 -15.05 -19.89
N SER A 10 11.78 -14.10 -20.83
CA SER A 10 11.17 -12.78 -20.60
C SER A 10 9.67 -12.85 -20.32
N LYS A 11 8.98 -13.82 -20.92
CA LYS A 11 7.53 -14.04 -20.70
C LYS A 11 7.24 -14.57 -19.29
N GLU A 12 8.05 -15.48 -18.79
CA GLU A 12 7.95 -16.01 -17.42
C GLU A 12 8.37 -14.97 -16.37
N TRP A 13 9.28 -14.04 -16.75
CA TRP A 13 9.74 -12.96 -15.88
C TRP A 13 8.67 -11.88 -15.64
N LEU A 14 7.80 -11.62 -16.63
CA LEU A 14 6.83 -10.54 -16.58
C LEU A 14 5.92 -10.56 -15.33
N PRO A 15 5.34 -11.68 -14.89
CA PRO A 15 4.52 -11.72 -13.69
C PRO A 15 5.24 -11.23 -12.43
N PHE A 16 6.55 -11.45 -12.35
CA PHE A 16 7.36 -11.01 -11.22
C PHE A 16 7.63 -9.48 -11.20
N GLN A 17 7.26 -8.76 -12.26
CA GLN A 17 7.35 -7.30 -12.29
C GLN A 17 6.19 -6.61 -11.54
N LYS A 18 5.14 -7.32 -11.19
CA LYS A 18 4.05 -6.81 -10.36
C LYS A 18 4.41 -6.88 -8.88
N SER A 19 3.99 -5.87 -8.13
CA SER A 19 4.10 -5.85 -6.67
C SER A 19 2.92 -6.52 -5.94
N TRP A 20 2.10 -7.26 -6.66
CA TRP A 20 1.04 -8.11 -6.12
C TRP A 20 0.81 -9.32 -7.02
N PHE A 21 0.28 -10.39 -6.46
CA PHE A 21 -0.06 -11.60 -7.19
C PHE A 21 -1.24 -12.32 -6.51
N LYS A 22 -2.03 -13.04 -7.32
CA LYS A 22 -3.02 -13.97 -6.78
C LYS A 22 -2.31 -15.20 -6.24
N TYR A 23 -2.53 -15.49 -4.96
CA TYR A 23 -2.03 -16.71 -4.37
C TYR A 23 -2.88 -17.90 -4.85
N GLU A 24 -2.24 -18.93 -5.33
CA GLU A 24 -2.90 -20.14 -5.84
C GLU A 24 -2.66 -21.35 -4.90
N SER A 25 -1.40 -21.55 -4.49
CA SER A 25 -0.98 -22.63 -3.59
C SER A 25 0.42 -22.39 -3.04
N ASP A 26 0.77 -23.08 -1.96
CA ASP A 26 2.13 -23.07 -1.42
C ASP A 26 3.13 -23.65 -2.41
N THR A 27 2.77 -24.71 -3.12
CA THR A 27 3.63 -25.32 -4.16
C THR A 27 4.02 -24.28 -5.20
N LYS A 28 3.05 -23.52 -5.73
CA LYS A 28 3.32 -22.48 -6.71
C LYS A 28 4.15 -21.34 -6.12
N LEU A 29 3.80 -20.86 -4.94
CA LEU A 29 4.49 -19.76 -4.26
C LEU A 29 5.98 -20.10 -4.04
N TYR A 30 6.27 -21.27 -3.52
CA TYR A 30 7.65 -21.71 -3.27
C TYR A 30 8.41 -21.98 -4.58
N SER A 31 7.79 -22.66 -5.54
CA SER A 31 8.38 -22.90 -6.85
C SER A 31 8.73 -21.58 -7.56
N ASP A 32 7.83 -20.62 -7.56
CA ASP A 32 8.04 -19.30 -8.18
C ASP A 32 9.21 -18.57 -7.53
N ASN A 33 9.31 -18.56 -6.19
CA ASN A 33 10.42 -17.93 -5.48
C ASN A 33 11.75 -18.62 -5.78
N LEU A 34 11.81 -19.96 -5.74
CA LEU A 34 13.02 -20.71 -6.05
C LEU A 34 13.46 -20.49 -7.50
N ARG A 35 12.54 -20.57 -8.47
CA ARG A 35 12.84 -20.34 -9.89
C ARG A 35 13.33 -18.93 -10.18
N PHE A 36 12.83 -17.92 -9.44
CA PHE A 36 13.18 -16.53 -9.68
C PHE A 36 14.49 -16.11 -9.03
N PHE A 37 14.76 -16.57 -7.79
CA PHE A 37 15.91 -16.10 -7.01
C PHE A 37 17.12 -17.01 -7.04
N CYS A 38 16.97 -18.29 -7.45
CA CYS A 38 18.09 -19.22 -7.50
C CYS A 38 18.73 -19.29 -8.89
N LYS A 39 19.99 -19.71 -8.92
CA LYS A 39 20.73 -19.94 -10.16
C LYS A 39 20.11 -21.08 -10.97
N ALA A 40 20.28 -20.98 -12.26
CA ALA A 40 19.79 -21.95 -13.21
C ALA A 40 20.61 -23.26 -13.26
N GLU A 41 21.89 -23.15 -13.04
CA GLU A 41 22.80 -24.32 -13.07
C GLU A 41 22.87 -24.96 -11.68
N PRO A 42 22.99 -26.28 -11.59
CA PRO A 42 23.31 -26.96 -10.34
C PRO A 42 24.54 -26.29 -9.72
N SER A 43 24.47 -25.92 -8.49
CA SER A 43 25.57 -25.30 -7.76
C SER A 43 25.65 -25.88 -6.36
N GLU A 44 26.82 -25.78 -5.72
CA GLU A 44 27.01 -26.15 -4.32
C GLU A 44 26.31 -25.19 -3.37
N GLU A 45 25.74 -24.09 -3.92
CA GLU A 45 25.03 -23.06 -3.15
C GLU A 45 23.64 -23.55 -2.76
N LYS A 46 23.33 -23.50 -1.47
CA LYS A 46 22.08 -24.01 -0.91
C LYS A 46 21.03 -22.92 -0.78
N VAL A 47 19.78 -23.34 -0.56
CA VAL A 47 18.67 -22.48 -0.13
C VAL A 47 18.34 -22.79 1.31
N LEU A 48 18.35 -21.79 2.16
CA LEU A 48 17.83 -21.90 3.52
C LEU A 48 16.32 -21.79 3.50
N TYR A 49 15.65 -22.74 4.14
CA TYR A 49 14.23 -22.62 4.45
C TYR A 49 13.99 -22.61 5.96
N PHE A 50 13.19 -21.66 6.41
CA PHE A 50 12.68 -21.58 7.79
C PHE A 50 11.16 -21.46 7.75
N GLY A 51 10.44 -22.41 8.33
CA GLY A 51 9.00 -22.49 8.34
C GLY A 51 8.49 -23.92 8.52
N ARG A 52 7.18 -24.13 8.47
CA ARG A 52 6.56 -25.44 8.75
C ARG A 52 6.57 -26.41 7.57
N ASN A 53 6.74 -25.93 6.33
CA ASN A 53 6.54 -26.72 5.11
C ASN A 53 7.87 -27.20 4.49
N PHE A 54 8.85 -27.59 5.31
CA PHE A 54 10.18 -27.99 4.81
C PHE A 54 10.14 -29.12 3.78
N ASP A 55 9.37 -30.16 4.02
CA ASP A 55 9.29 -31.32 3.11
C ASP A 55 8.78 -30.91 1.72
N LEU A 56 7.79 -30.03 1.65
CA LEU A 56 7.26 -29.50 0.39
C LEU A 56 8.33 -28.68 -0.35
N VAL A 57 9.01 -27.75 0.34
CA VAL A 57 10.05 -26.91 -0.27
C VAL A 57 11.24 -27.75 -0.71
N SER A 58 11.64 -28.76 0.08
CA SER A 58 12.70 -29.72 -0.26
C SER A 58 12.34 -30.55 -1.50
N SER A 59 11.08 -31.01 -1.59
CA SER A 59 10.61 -31.75 -2.78
C SER A 59 10.67 -30.88 -4.04
N ILE A 60 10.17 -29.63 -3.98
CA ILE A 60 10.27 -28.68 -5.09
C ILE A 60 11.74 -28.38 -5.44
N GLY A 61 12.59 -28.24 -4.42
CA GLY A 61 14.05 -28.05 -4.61
C GLY A 61 14.66 -29.19 -5.40
N LYS A 62 14.34 -30.47 -5.07
CA LYS A 62 14.82 -31.65 -5.80
C LYS A 62 14.40 -31.65 -7.27
N GLU A 63 13.13 -31.29 -7.56
CA GLU A 63 12.65 -31.18 -8.95
C GLU A 63 13.40 -30.09 -9.73
N LEU A 64 13.73 -28.99 -9.07
CA LEU A 64 14.48 -27.86 -9.65
C LEU A 64 16.02 -28.05 -9.59
N LYS A 65 16.51 -29.16 -9.02
CA LYS A 65 17.94 -29.41 -8.76
C LYS A 65 18.59 -28.32 -7.90
N ILE A 66 17.90 -27.92 -6.87
CA ILE A 66 18.31 -26.93 -5.85
C ILE A 66 18.37 -27.65 -4.51
N ASP A 67 19.50 -27.57 -3.81
CA ASP A 67 19.65 -28.12 -2.47
C ASP A 67 19.02 -27.18 -1.44
N VAL A 68 18.06 -27.70 -0.65
CA VAL A 68 17.33 -26.98 0.38
C VAL A 68 17.75 -27.49 1.76
N THR A 69 18.10 -26.59 2.66
CA THR A 69 18.58 -26.88 4.02
C THR A 69 17.79 -26.14 5.07
N THR A 70 17.89 -26.58 6.33
CA THR A 70 17.30 -25.94 7.51
C THR A 70 18.32 -25.09 8.24
N GLU A 71 17.85 -24.35 9.26
CA GLU A 71 18.69 -23.52 10.12
C GLU A 71 19.74 -24.30 10.93
N ASP A 72 19.49 -25.59 11.22
CA ASP A 72 20.38 -26.46 11.99
C ASP A 72 21.42 -27.19 11.13
N GLN A 73 21.25 -27.22 9.82
CA GLN A 73 21.99 -28.11 8.92
C GLN A 73 22.72 -27.36 7.78
N TYR A 74 22.64 -26.02 7.72
CA TYR A 74 23.33 -25.32 6.65
C TYR A 74 24.85 -25.26 6.90
N ASP A 75 25.56 -25.64 5.89
CA ASP A 75 27.00 -25.45 5.70
C ASP A 75 27.26 -24.84 4.33
N GLY A 76 28.29 -24.06 4.18
CA GLY A 76 28.68 -23.47 2.89
C GLY A 76 27.82 -22.25 2.47
N PRO A 77 27.93 -21.87 1.18
CA PRO A 77 27.32 -20.65 0.67
C PRO A 77 25.81 -20.79 0.42
N LEU A 78 25.06 -19.75 0.78
CA LEU A 78 23.61 -19.66 0.56
C LEU A 78 23.29 -18.70 -0.59
N GLN A 79 22.53 -19.15 -1.57
CA GLN A 79 22.09 -18.33 -2.68
C GLN A 79 20.71 -17.67 -2.47
N PHE A 80 19.91 -18.20 -1.55
CA PHE A 80 18.60 -17.68 -1.22
C PHE A 80 18.19 -18.15 0.18
N ALA A 81 17.43 -17.33 0.91
CA ALA A 81 16.77 -17.76 2.12
C ALA A 81 15.27 -17.45 2.01
N LEU A 82 14.44 -18.44 2.28
CA LEU A 82 12.99 -18.35 2.29
C LEU A 82 12.49 -18.61 3.70
N ILE A 83 11.92 -17.59 4.32
CA ILE A 83 11.39 -17.61 5.67
C ILE A 83 9.88 -17.46 5.59
N ASP A 84 9.15 -18.50 5.96
CA ASP A 84 7.69 -18.49 5.93
C ASP A 84 7.11 -18.47 7.33
N LEU A 85 6.61 -17.32 7.72
CA LEU A 85 6.01 -17.06 9.03
C LEU A 85 4.49 -17.03 9.00
N ARG A 86 3.84 -17.26 7.85
CA ARG A 86 2.40 -17.08 7.68
C ARG A 86 1.57 -17.86 8.70
N GLU A 87 1.84 -19.15 8.87
CA GLU A 87 1.15 -19.98 9.86
C GLU A 87 1.58 -19.65 11.29
N THR A 88 2.86 -19.33 11.51
CA THR A 88 3.38 -19.01 12.85
C THR A 88 2.74 -17.74 13.38
N ILE A 89 2.65 -16.68 12.56
CA ILE A 89 2.00 -15.41 12.93
C ILE A 89 0.52 -15.61 13.28
N GLN A 90 -0.19 -16.49 12.56
CA GLN A 90 -1.60 -16.77 12.85
C GLN A 90 -1.82 -17.46 14.22
N GLY A 91 -0.78 -18.09 14.77
CA GLY A 91 -0.83 -18.70 16.10
C GLY A 91 -0.47 -17.75 17.24
N ILE A 92 -0.02 -16.55 16.97
CA ILE A 92 0.40 -15.55 17.97
C ILE A 92 -0.85 -14.99 18.68
N LYS A 93 -0.77 -14.94 20.00
CA LYS A 93 -1.86 -14.47 20.87
C LYS A 93 -1.66 -13.04 21.37
N ASP A 94 -0.41 -12.59 21.45
CA ASP A 94 -0.08 -11.27 21.94
C ASP A 94 1.27 -10.78 21.38
N LEU A 95 1.57 -9.52 21.65
CA LEU A 95 2.78 -8.87 21.15
C LEU A 95 4.06 -9.48 21.70
N SER A 96 4.04 -10.06 22.91
CA SER A 96 5.25 -10.64 23.53
C SER A 96 5.68 -11.91 22.81
N GLU A 97 4.74 -12.75 22.36
CA GLU A 97 5.03 -13.91 21.54
C GLU A 97 5.62 -13.50 20.16
N TYR A 98 5.10 -12.42 19.58
CA TYR A 98 5.69 -11.87 18.34
C TYR A 98 7.13 -11.37 18.55
N ILE A 99 7.41 -10.65 19.63
CA ILE A 99 8.75 -10.14 19.89
C ILE A 99 9.76 -11.30 19.99
N VAL A 100 9.39 -12.40 20.67
CA VAL A 100 10.24 -13.60 20.73
C VAL A 100 10.50 -14.18 19.33
N LEU A 101 9.46 -14.34 18.51
CA LEU A 101 9.60 -14.82 17.14
C LEU A 101 10.47 -13.88 16.28
N ARG A 102 10.24 -12.57 16.38
CA ARG A 102 11.02 -11.55 15.68
C ARG A 102 12.51 -11.66 16.01
N ASP A 103 12.83 -11.74 17.30
CA ASP A 103 14.23 -11.80 17.76
C ASP A 103 14.90 -13.12 17.33
N GLN A 104 14.16 -14.22 17.26
CA GLN A 104 14.64 -15.48 16.67
C GLN A 104 14.97 -15.32 15.17
N VAL A 105 14.08 -14.71 14.39
CA VAL A 105 14.30 -14.46 12.95
C VAL A 105 15.50 -13.52 12.74
N ILE A 106 15.63 -12.46 13.52
CA ILE A 106 16.77 -11.53 13.44
C ILE A 106 18.06 -12.25 13.76
N SER A 107 18.09 -13.06 14.83
CA SER A 107 19.25 -13.86 15.22
C SER A 107 19.65 -14.85 14.12
N LEU A 108 18.67 -15.56 13.55
CA LEU A 108 18.90 -16.45 12.42
C LEU A 108 19.52 -15.70 11.24
N LEU A 109 18.93 -14.58 10.82
CA LEU A 109 19.44 -13.79 9.70
C LEU A 109 20.84 -13.22 9.96
N GLY A 110 21.16 -12.86 11.19
CA GLY A 110 22.51 -12.45 11.59
C GLY A 110 23.55 -13.57 11.43
N LYS A 111 23.19 -14.81 11.81
CA LYS A 111 24.05 -16.00 11.59
C LYS A 111 24.22 -16.30 10.11
N VAL A 112 23.11 -16.29 9.37
CA VAL A 112 23.03 -16.58 7.94
C VAL A 112 23.76 -15.53 7.09
N TYR A 113 23.87 -14.29 7.59
CA TYR A 113 24.48 -13.19 6.84
C TYR A 113 25.89 -13.53 6.31
N ARG A 114 26.72 -14.22 7.08
CA ARG A 114 28.10 -14.60 6.68
C ARG A 114 28.12 -15.62 5.55
N HIS A 115 27.11 -16.50 5.49
CA HIS A 115 26.97 -17.56 4.49
C HIS A 115 26.23 -17.11 3.22
N MET A 116 25.39 -16.08 3.35
CA MET A 116 24.66 -15.50 2.21
C MET A 116 25.62 -14.88 1.22
N ILE A 117 25.52 -15.26 -0.03
CA ILE A 117 26.30 -14.70 -1.13
C ILE A 117 25.91 -13.24 -1.36
N HIS A 118 26.89 -12.40 -1.71
CA HIS A 118 26.66 -11.00 -2.04
C HIS A 118 25.63 -10.84 -3.18
N ARG A 119 24.73 -9.86 -3.06
CA ARG A 119 23.61 -9.55 -3.98
C ARG A 119 22.56 -10.65 -4.10
N ARG A 120 22.54 -11.63 -3.20
CA ARG A 120 21.48 -12.62 -3.09
C ARG A 120 20.40 -12.18 -2.09
N PHE A 121 19.26 -12.87 -2.14
CA PHE A 121 18.04 -12.41 -1.50
C PHE A 121 17.61 -13.28 -0.32
N VAL A 122 16.96 -12.63 0.62
CA VAL A 122 16.10 -13.22 1.65
C VAL A 122 14.67 -12.84 1.31
N CYS A 123 13.74 -13.78 1.34
CA CYS A 123 12.30 -13.55 1.26
C CYS A 123 11.65 -13.90 2.59
N ILE A 124 10.82 -12.99 3.11
CA ILE A 124 10.00 -13.25 4.29
C ILE A 124 8.53 -13.17 3.89
N LEU A 125 7.81 -14.26 4.14
CA LEU A 125 6.38 -14.39 3.92
C LEU A 125 5.67 -14.24 5.26
N MET A 126 4.86 -13.21 5.44
CA MET A 126 4.12 -13.00 6.68
C MET A 126 2.92 -12.06 6.51
N PRO A 127 1.80 -12.29 7.24
CA PRO A 127 0.72 -11.32 7.32
C PRO A 127 1.00 -10.29 8.41
N ASN A 128 0.22 -9.22 8.43
CA ASN A 128 -0.08 -8.47 9.63
C ASN A 128 -1.11 -9.24 10.47
N LEU A 129 -1.31 -8.86 11.72
CA LEU A 129 -2.14 -9.61 12.65
C LEU A 129 -3.29 -8.75 13.20
N GLN A 130 -4.51 -9.31 13.15
CA GLN A 130 -5.68 -8.78 13.82
C GLN A 130 -5.96 -9.62 15.07
N LEU A 131 -5.90 -8.99 16.24
CA LEU A 131 -6.28 -9.59 17.53
C LEU A 131 -7.53 -8.88 18.02
N GLU A 132 -8.67 -9.59 18.10
CA GLU A 132 -9.93 -8.99 18.52
C GLU A 132 -10.14 -7.57 17.95
N ASN A 133 -9.99 -6.56 18.79
CA ASN A 133 -10.17 -5.15 18.43
C ASN A 133 -8.84 -4.40 18.17
N GLN A 134 -7.72 -5.11 18.02
CA GLN A 134 -6.40 -4.52 17.84
C GLN A 134 -5.75 -5.00 16.54
N TYR A 135 -5.27 -4.07 15.73
CA TYR A 135 -4.51 -4.39 14.54
C TYR A 135 -3.02 -4.16 14.79
N LEU A 136 -2.21 -5.19 14.49
CA LEU A 136 -0.76 -5.20 14.68
C LEU A 136 -0.05 -5.31 13.32
N PRO A 137 0.59 -4.26 12.84
CA PRO A 137 1.31 -4.26 11.56
C PRO A 137 2.69 -4.91 11.66
N LEU A 138 2.73 -6.21 11.97
CA LEU A 138 3.93 -6.98 12.28
C LEU A 138 4.91 -7.07 11.11
N ALA A 139 4.40 -7.12 9.87
CA ALA A 139 5.24 -7.16 8.67
C ALA A 139 6.06 -5.88 8.50
N TRP A 140 5.50 -4.73 8.90
CA TRP A 140 6.20 -3.45 8.82
C TRP A 140 7.31 -3.34 9.86
N ASP A 141 7.03 -3.78 11.10
CA ASP A 141 8.06 -3.86 12.14
C ASP A 141 9.20 -4.82 11.72
N MET A 142 8.87 -6.03 11.29
CA MET A 142 9.86 -7.00 10.82
C MET A 142 10.73 -6.43 9.70
N ALA A 143 10.11 -5.75 8.74
CA ALA A 143 10.84 -5.11 7.64
C ALA A 143 11.83 -4.07 8.14
N MET A 144 11.44 -3.24 9.10
CA MET A 144 12.32 -2.23 9.70
C MET A 144 13.51 -2.86 10.43
N GLN A 145 13.28 -3.87 11.25
CA GLN A 145 14.32 -4.54 12.01
C GLN A 145 15.38 -5.18 11.09
N ILE A 146 14.94 -5.88 10.04
CA ILE A 146 15.83 -6.56 9.10
C ILE A 146 16.58 -5.57 8.20
N SER A 147 16.00 -4.41 7.92
CA SER A 147 16.60 -3.41 7.04
C SER A 147 17.94 -2.85 7.58
N SER A 148 18.26 -3.06 8.84
CA SER A 148 19.56 -2.74 9.42
C SER A 148 20.69 -3.62 8.87
N MET A 149 20.38 -4.86 8.47
CA MET A 149 21.35 -5.84 7.95
C MET A 149 21.25 -6.02 6.44
N TYR A 150 20.04 -6.03 5.91
CA TYR A 150 19.74 -6.28 4.49
C TYR A 150 18.97 -5.11 3.88
N SER A 151 19.22 -4.82 2.63
CA SER A 151 18.47 -3.77 1.92
C SER A 151 17.11 -4.29 1.47
N LEU A 152 16.00 -3.74 1.95
CA LEU A 152 14.68 -4.02 1.38
C LEU A 152 14.66 -3.54 -0.07
N LYS A 153 14.44 -4.44 -1.00
CA LYS A 153 14.40 -4.15 -2.44
C LYS A 153 12.98 -4.17 -3.00
N ASP A 154 12.14 -5.03 -2.45
CA ASP A 154 10.79 -5.18 -2.95
C ASP A 154 9.83 -5.63 -1.86
N GLU A 155 8.59 -5.23 -2.05
CA GLU A 155 7.43 -5.61 -1.26
C GLU A 155 6.37 -6.10 -2.25
N LYS A 156 5.84 -7.30 -2.04
CA LYS A 156 4.73 -7.82 -2.83
C LYS A 156 3.62 -8.29 -1.93
N ILE A 157 2.40 -8.11 -2.41
CA ILE A 157 1.20 -8.55 -1.72
C ILE A 157 0.71 -9.85 -2.35
N GLY A 158 0.70 -10.93 -1.57
CA GLY A 158 0.04 -12.17 -1.91
C GLY A 158 -1.44 -12.06 -1.56
N CYS A 159 -2.29 -12.16 -2.58
CA CYS A 159 -3.74 -11.96 -2.49
C CYS A 159 -4.44 -13.33 -2.60
N LEU A 160 -5.07 -13.78 -1.52
CA LEU A 160 -5.80 -15.05 -1.50
C LEU A 160 -7.14 -14.88 -2.22
N ASN A 161 -7.55 -15.91 -2.97
CA ASN A 161 -8.84 -15.95 -3.65
C ASN A 161 -9.87 -16.50 -2.66
N LEU A 162 -10.81 -15.67 -2.26
CA LEU A 162 -11.98 -16.14 -1.50
C LEU A 162 -12.92 -16.83 -2.49
N GLN A 163 -12.85 -18.16 -2.62
CA GLN A 163 -13.82 -18.93 -3.42
C GLN A 163 -15.08 -19.33 -2.65
N ASP A 164 -15.18 -19.06 -1.35
CA ASP A 164 -16.35 -19.35 -0.55
C ASP A 164 -16.99 -18.06 0.01
N GLU A 165 -18.05 -17.62 -0.66
CA GLU A 165 -18.93 -16.53 -0.20
C GLU A 165 -19.65 -16.86 1.13
N ASN A 166 -19.49 -18.06 1.68
CA ASN A 166 -20.19 -18.56 2.89
C ASN A 166 -19.31 -18.65 4.15
N GLN A 167 -18.02 -18.33 4.10
CA GLN A 167 -17.19 -18.23 5.30
C GLN A 167 -17.02 -16.78 5.75
N VAL A 168 -18.10 -16.22 6.30
CA VAL A 168 -18.12 -14.92 6.98
C VAL A 168 -17.65 -15.07 8.42
N GLU A 169 -16.56 -15.75 8.69
CA GLU A 169 -15.88 -15.70 9.98
C GLU A 169 -14.43 -15.21 9.78
N SER A 170 -14.33 -14.00 9.95
CA SER A 170 -13.34 -12.99 9.87
C SER A 170 -12.15 -13.17 10.80
N THR A 171 -11.18 -13.92 10.41
CA THR A 171 -9.80 -13.54 10.66
C THR A 171 -9.18 -13.26 9.29
N ARG A 172 -8.81 -12.01 9.03
CA ARG A 172 -8.29 -11.57 7.72
C ARG A 172 -7.04 -12.37 7.32
N LYS A 173 -7.27 -13.52 6.70
CA LYS A 173 -6.26 -14.38 6.10
C LYS A 173 -6.08 -14.11 4.61
N ASP A 174 -6.64 -13.00 4.11
CA ASP A 174 -6.85 -12.79 2.68
C ASP A 174 -5.64 -12.20 1.98
N VAL A 175 -4.67 -11.69 2.74
CA VAL A 175 -3.44 -11.10 2.22
C VAL A 175 -2.24 -11.42 3.10
N PHE A 176 -1.08 -11.47 2.48
CA PHE A 176 0.21 -11.54 3.18
C PHE A 176 1.28 -10.77 2.41
N TYR A 177 2.31 -10.35 3.10
CA TYR A 177 3.48 -9.70 2.52
C TYR A 177 4.52 -10.74 2.11
N SER A 178 5.14 -10.50 0.96
CA SER A 178 6.39 -11.11 0.53
C SER A 178 7.42 -9.99 0.51
N LEU A 179 8.27 -9.94 1.53
CA LEU A 179 9.29 -8.92 1.72
C LEU A 179 10.63 -9.44 1.22
N TYR A 180 11.21 -8.78 0.21
CA TYR A 180 12.44 -9.20 -0.44
C TYR A 180 13.60 -8.30 -0.06
N PHE A 181 14.54 -8.88 0.67
CA PHE A 181 15.75 -8.21 1.13
C PHE A 181 16.95 -8.73 0.36
N ARG A 182 17.91 -7.86 0.08
CA ARG A 182 19.15 -8.22 -0.59
C ARG A 182 20.35 -7.95 0.30
N LYS A 183 21.30 -8.88 0.35
CA LYS A 183 22.61 -8.64 0.96
C LYS A 183 23.40 -7.70 0.06
N ASP A 184 23.54 -6.47 0.45
CA ASP A 184 24.37 -5.46 -0.20
C ASP A 184 25.64 -5.22 0.64
N GLU A 185 26.69 -4.73 0.02
CA GLU A 185 27.95 -4.37 0.67
C GLU A 185 27.74 -3.25 1.73
N ASN A 186 26.92 -2.28 1.33
CA ASN A 186 26.37 -1.27 2.24
C ASN A 186 24.85 -1.38 2.19
N SER A 187 24.24 -1.80 3.30
CA SER A 187 22.77 -1.84 3.36
C SER A 187 22.20 -0.44 3.16
N THR A 188 21.35 -0.28 2.14
CA THR A 188 20.53 0.91 1.96
C THR A 188 19.24 0.69 2.74
N GLY A 189 19.27 0.77 4.06
CA GLY A 189 18.11 0.54 4.91
C GLY A 189 16.85 1.29 4.47
N ILE A 190 15.72 0.90 5.00
CA ILE A 190 14.48 1.67 4.88
C ILE A 190 14.72 3.02 5.56
N TYR A 191 14.37 4.12 4.89
CA TYR A 191 14.39 5.42 5.53
C TYR A 191 13.00 5.71 6.09
N SER A 192 12.85 5.59 7.40
CA SER A 192 11.59 5.78 8.09
C SER A 192 11.80 6.55 9.39
N PRO A 193 11.15 7.69 9.59
CA PRO A 193 11.19 8.43 10.84
C PRO A 193 10.20 7.91 11.90
N HIS A 194 9.15 7.18 11.54
CA HIS A 194 8.04 6.87 12.45
C HIS A 194 7.84 5.38 12.74
N VAL A 195 8.15 4.47 11.81
CA VAL A 195 7.82 3.03 11.95
C VAL A 195 8.49 2.36 13.15
N HIS A 196 9.61 2.89 13.65
CA HIS A 196 10.26 2.32 14.83
C HIS A 196 9.41 2.37 16.12
N ASN A 197 8.39 3.24 16.19
CA ASN A 197 7.44 3.34 17.31
C ASN A 197 6.12 2.63 17.05
N LEU A 198 5.96 1.99 15.90
CA LEU A 198 4.72 1.44 15.39
C LEU A 198 4.01 0.51 16.38
N LEU A 199 4.73 -0.47 16.92
CA LEU A 199 4.15 -1.46 17.82
C LEU A 199 3.71 -0.86 19.15
N ASN A 200 4.46 0.10 19.70
CA ASN A 200 4.07 0.81 20.90
C ASN A 200 2.78 1.61 20.67
N SER A 201 2.68 2.29 19.54
CA SER A 201 1.48 3.05 19.18
C SER A 201 0.27 2.14 18.92
N ALA A 202 0.48 0.93 18.40
CA ALA A 202 -0.59 -0.04 18.15
C ALA A 202 -1.07 -0.73 19.44
N GLN A 203 -0.19 -0.97 20.41
CA GLN A 203 -0.49 -1.77 21.61
C GLN A 203 -1.55 -1.13 22.51
N ASP A 204 -1.59 0.18 22.61
CA ASP A 204 -2.47 0.91 23.54
C ASP A 204 -3.84 1.26 22.89
N LYS A 205 -4.06 0.89 21.63
CA LYS A 205 -5.21 1.35 20.86
C LYS A 205 -6.18 0.19 20.55
N LYS A 206 -7.36 0.23 21.16
CA LYS A 206 -8.47 -0.69 20.87
C LYS A 206 -9.53 0.02 20.07
N ILE A 207 -10.06 -0.64 19.03
CA ILE A 207 -11.18 -0.13 18.24
C ILE A 207 -12.42 -0.18 19.13
N GLU A 208 -12.98 1.00 19.45
CA GLU A 208 -14.09 1.13 20.40
C GLU A 208 -15.47 0.84 19.80
N SER A 209 -15.59 0.79 18.48
CA SER A 209 -16.87 0.65 17.79
C SER A 209 -17.13 -0.80 17.39
N GLN A 210 -18.16 -1.38 17.99
CA GLN A 210 -18.84 -2.60 17.56
C GLN A 210 -19.82 -2.36 16.39
N ARG A 211 -19.69 -1.31 15.60
CA ARG A 211 -20.40 -1.31 14.33
C ARG A 211 -19.92 -2.54 13.61
N GLU A 212 -20.75 -3.58 13.62
CA GLU A 212 -20.45 -4.82 12.94
C GLU A 212 -19.88 -4.50 11.58
N LEU A 213 -18.56 -4.71 11.42
CA LEU A 213 -17.87 -4.51 10.17
C LEU A 213 -18.29 -5.61 9.16
N THR A 214 -19.55 -6.01 9.21
CA THR A 214 -20.16 -7.15 8.52
C THR A 214 -20.32 -6.95 7.01
N ASN A 215 -20.31 -5.71 6.53
CA ASN A 215 -20.22 -5.45 5.08
C ASN A 215 -18.80 -5.06 4.73
N HIS A 216 -17.92 -6.01 4.55
CA HIS A 216 -16.49 -5.78 4.39
C HIS A 216 -16.13 -5.15 3.04
N VAL A 217 -15.38 -4.05 3.06
CA VAL A 217 -14.46 -3.78 1.97
C VAL A 217 -13.51 -4.99 1.93
N PRO A 218 -13.37 -5.69 0.81
CA PRO A 218 -12.48 -6.84 0.74
C PRO A 218 -11.04 -6.41 1.05
N ALA A 219 -10.23 -7.32 1.62
CA ALA A 219 -8.85 -7.00 1.98
C ALA A 219 -8.00 -6.58 0.75
N TRP A 220 -8.42 -6.98 -0.43
CA TRP A 220 -7.84 -6.55 -1.69
C TRP A 220 -8.89 -6.59 -2.80
N PHE A 221 -8.72 -5.74 -3.80
CA PHE A 221 -9.58 -5.69 -4.98
C PHE A 221 -8.82 -5.21 -6.22
N ILE A 222 -9.29 -5.62 -7.39
CA ILE A 222 -8.82 -5.12 -8.67
C ILE A 222 -9.86 -4.13 -9.19
N LEU A 223 -9.43 -2.90 -9.42
CA LEU A 223 -10.28 -1.89 -10.03
C LEU A 223 -9.52 -1.24 -11.19
N LYS A 224 -10.11 -1.32 -12.39
CA LYS A 224 -9.61 -0.67 -13.59
C LYS A 224 -10.38 0.64 -13.78
N PRO A 225 -9.69 1.79 -13.73
CA PRO A 225 -10.36 3.05 -14.05
C PRO A 225 -11.00 2.97 -15.43
N ALA A 226 -12.20 3.54 -15.57
CA ALA A 226 -12.87 3.64 -16.88
C ALA A 226 -11.94 4.33 -17.90
N PRO A 227 -11.96 3.92 -19.19
CA PRO A 227 -11.17 4.56 -20.22
C PRO A 227 -11.48 6.07 -20.26
N ARG A 228 -10.45 6.90 -20.22
CA ARG A 228 -10.60 8.36 -20.24
C ARG A 228 -11.18 8.82 -21.58
N LYS A 229 -12.15 9.71 -21.51
CA LYS A 229 -12.67 10.39 -22.72
C LYS A 229 -11.59 11.32 -23.29
N LYS A 230 -11.53 11.51 -24.63
CA LYS A 230 -10.51 12.33 -25.30
C LYS A 230 -10.37 13.77 -24.76
N ASN A 231 -11.44 14.30 -24.17
CA ASN A 231 -11.50 15.66 -23.63
C ASN A 231 -11.39 15.70 -22.09
N GLU A 232 -11.06 14.59 -21.45
CA GLU A 232 -10.96 14.53 -19.99
C GLU A 232 -9.61 15.08 -19.53
N ILE A 233 -9.66 16.09 -18.68
CA ILE A 233 -8.45 16.77 -18.16
C ILE A 233 -7.67 15.79 -17.28
N LEU A 234 -6.37 15.69 -17.58
CA LEU A 234 -5.48 14.71 -16.97
C LEU A 234 -4.90 15.23 -15.64
N HIS A 235 -5.63 15.02 -14.53
CA HIS A 235 -5.02 15.20 -13.21
C HIS A 235 -3.92 14.15 -12.97
N PRO A 236 -2.77 14.52 -12.38
CA PRO A 236 -1.63 13.62 -12.19
C PRO A 236 -1.92 12.41 -11.30
N ALA A 237 -2.82 12.52 -10.33
CA ALA A 237 -3.08 11.53 -9.29
C ALA A 237 -4.59 11.35 -9.03
N LYS A 238 -5.37 10.97 -10.07
CA LYS A 238 -6.80 10.71 -9.93
C LYS A 238 -7.03 9.25 -9.52
N TYR A 239 -7.74 9.00 -8.44
CA TYR A 239 -8.29 7.68 -8.12
C TYR A 239 -9.73 7.52 -8.65
N PRO A 240 -10.18 6.28 -8.92
CA PRO A 240 -11.50 6.02 -9.51
C PRO A 240 -12.65 6.39 -8.57
N GLU A 241 -13.75 6.92 -9.12
CA GLU A 241 -14.98 7.19 -8.37
C GLU A 241 -15.56 5.92 -7.75
N GLU A 242 -15.44 4.79 -8.45
CA GLU A 242 -15.89 3.47 -7.98
C GLU A 242 -15.16 3.02 -6.71
N LEU A 243 -13.86 3.35 -6.57
CA LEU A 243 -13.11 3.11 -5.34
C LEU A 243 -13.73 3.92 -4.19
N VAL A 244 -13.94 5.20 -4.42
CA VAL A 244 -14.52 6.10 -3.41
C VAL A 244 -15.89 5.60 -2.99
N LEU A 245 -16.74 5.23 -3.95
CA LEU A 245 -18.09 4.74 -3.72
C LEU A 245 -18.10 3.52 -2.79
N MET A 246 -17.21 2.54 -3.06
CA MET A 246 -17.09 1.33 -2.23
C MET A 246 -16.80 1.67 -0.75
N PHE A 247 -15.93 2.65 -0.49
CA PHE A 247 -15.61 3.07 0.86
C PHE A 247 -16.72 3.92 1.50
N ILE A 248 -17.32 4.86 0.75
CA ILE A 248 -18.43 5.68 1.23
C ILE A 248 -19.61 4.81 1.66
N GLU A 249 -20.01 3.84 0.84
CA GLU A 249 -21.14 2.94 1.15
C GLU A 249 -20.87 2.07 2.37
N LYS A 250 -19.61 1.75 2.62
CA LYS A 250 -19.18 0.99 3.78
C LYS A 250 -19.26 1.78 5.08
N PHE A 251 -18.77 3.01 5.08
CA PHE A 251 -18.52 3.78 6.30
C PHE A 251 -19.61 4.82 6.61
N THR A 252 -20.58 5.02 5.71
CA THR A 252 -21.59 6.07 5.87
C THR A 252 -22.99 5.65 5.44
N ASP A 253 -23.99 6.27 6.05
CA ASP A 253 -25.37 6.24 5.59
C ASP A 253 -25.63 7.37 4.57
N LYS A 254 -26.83 7.39 3.96
CA LYS A 254 -27.28 8.51 3.10
C LYS A 254 -27.28 9.82 3.90
N ASP A 255 -27.14 10.92 3.19
CA ASP A 255 -27.08 12.29 3.74
C ASP A 255 -25.85 12.59 4.63
N ALA A 256 -24.93 11.62 4.79
CA ALA A 256 -23.69 11.83 5.52
C ALA A 256 -22.81 12.88 4.83
N ASN A 257 -22.02 13.60 5.62
CA ASN A 257 -21.09 14.62 5.18
C ASN A 257 -19.71 14.00 4.89
N ILE A 258 -19.30 14.02 3.62
CA ILE A 258 -18.04 13.44 3.14
C ILE A 258 -17.06 14.56 2.82
N LEU A 259 -15.82 14.45 3.33
CA LEU A 259 -14.75 15.42 3.06
C LEU A 259 -13.60 14.78 2.28
N ASP A 260 -13.11 15.49 1.27
CA ASP A 260 -11.81 15.29 0.67
C ASP A 260 -11.00 16.60 0.75
N PRO A 261 -10.00 16.69 1.63
CA PRO A 261 -9.22 17.92 1.79
C PRO A 261 -8.22 18.20 0.67
N MET A 262 -8.10 17.28 -0.30
CA MET A 262 -7.17 17.37 -1.44
C MET A 262 -7.90 16.88 -2.70
N SER A 263 -8.98 17.56 -3.06
CA SER A 263 -10.05 17.10 -3.97
C SER A 263 -9.60 16.82 -5.40
N GLY A 264 -8.50 17.42 -5.86
CA GLY A 264 -8.09 17.35 -7.24
C GLY A 264 -9.24 17.75 -8.18
N THR A 265 -9.60 16.85 -9.09
CA THR A 265 -10.74 17.06 -10.02
C THR A 265 -12.09 16.62 -9.46
N GLY A 266 -12.23 16.39 -8.14
CA GLY A 266 -13.49 16.14 -7.48
C GLY A 266 -14.05 14.72 -7.60
N SER A 267 -13.20 13.69 -7.67
CA SER A 267 -13.68 12.29 -7.73
C SER A 267 -14.49 11.91 -6.49
N THR A 268 -14.05 12.33 -5.30
CA THR A 268 -14.76 12.09 -4.05
C THR A 268 -16.10 12.78 -4.03
N GLN A 269 -16.15 14.05 -4.41
CA GLN A 269 -17.37 14.83 -4.40
C GLN A 269 -18.42 14.26 -5.38
N VAL A 270 -18.00 13.90 -6.58
CA VAL A 270 -18.87 13.27 -7.59
C VAL A 270 -19.42 11.93 -7.08
N ALA A 271 -18.58 11.07 -6.49
CA ALA A 271 -19.02 9.78 -5.93
C ALA A 271 -20.00 9.97 -4.75
N SER A 272 -19.72 10.93 -3.88
CA SER A 272 -20.59 11.28 -2.74
C SER A 272 -21.98 11.70 -3.20
N LEU A 273 -22.06 12.66 -4.12
CA LEU A 273 -23.34 13.13 -4.66
C LEU A 273 -24.10 12.02 -5.38
N LYS A 274 -23.44 11.22 -6.23
CA LYS A 274 -24.07 10.08 -6.92
C LYS A 274 -24.65 9.04 -5.96
N SER A 275 -24.09 8.92 -4.77
CA SER A 275 -24.52 7.97 -3.74
C SER A 275 -25.48 8.56 -2.70
N GLY A 276 -25.93 9.80 -2.88
CA GLY A 276 -26.87 10.45 -1.97
C GLY A 276 -26.22 10.91 -0.65
N ARG A 277 -25.01 11.41 -0.71
CA ARG A 277 -24.26 12.01 0.41
C ARG A 277 -23.91 13.45 0.08
N ASN A 278 -23.72 14.29 1.11
CA ASN A 278 -23.20 15.63 0.96
C ASN A 278 -21.68 15.59 0.69
N ALA A 279 -21.19 16.51 -0.14
CA ALA A 279 -19.83 16.50 -0.63
C ALA A 279 -19.08 17.78 -0.30
N TYR A 280 -18.04 17.67 0.50
CA TYR A 280 -17.20 18.80 0.90
C TYR A 280 -15.76 18.57 0.44
N GLY A 281 -15.04 19.66 0.16
CA GLY A 281 -13.63 19.52 -0.22
C GLY A 281 -12.89 20.83 -0.32
N THR A 282 -11.57 20.71 -0.30
CA THR A 282 -10.66 21.79 -0.65
C THR A 282 -9.72 21.38 -1.75
N GLU A 283 -9.23 22.33 -2.52
CA GLU A 283 -8.23 22.14 -3.54
C GLU A 283 -7.35 23.39 -3.64
N LEU A 284 -6.03 23.19 -3.58
CA LEU A 284 -5.05 24.27 -3.61
C LEU A 284 -5.03 24.98 -4.97
N SER A 285 -5.08 24.19 -6.06
CA SER A 285 -5.13 24.72 -7.41
C SER A 285 -6.52 25.24 -7.77
N SER A 286 -6.64 26.55 -8.04
CA SER A 286 -7.91 27.16 -8.50
C SER A 286 -8.46 26.47 -9.75
N TYR A 287 -7.57 26.09 -10.68
CA TYR A 287 -7.93 25.38 -11.90
C TYR A 287 -8.61 24.03 -11.63
N PHE A 288 -8.07 23.20 -10.70
CA PHE A 288 -8.69 21.94 -10.36
C PHE A 288 -9.95 22.11 -9.50
N ALA A 289 -9.98 23.12 -8.62
CA ALA A 289 -11.17 23.48 -7.84
C ALA A 289 -12.36 23.85 -8.74
N GLU A 290 -12.13 24.64 -9.79
CA GLU A 290 -13.14 24.99 -10.79
C GLU A 290 -13.66 23.76 -11.55
N ILE A 291 -12.78 22.84 -11.93
CA ILE A 291 -13.17 21.58 -12.59
C ILE A 291 -14.03 20.72 -11.66
N ALA A 292 -13.61 20.56 -10.41
CA ALA A 292 -14.35 19.79 -9.42
C ALA A 292 -15.75 20.42 -9.18
N THR A 293 -15.80 21.72 -9.01
CA THR A 293 -17.06 22.47 -8.86
C THR A 293 -18.00 22.29 -10.06
N LYS A 294 -17.46 22.42 -11.30
CA LYS A 294 -18.24 22.22 -12.50
C LYS A 294 -18.82 20.82 -12.58
N ARG A 295 -18.02 19.78 -12.33
CA ARG A 295 -18.46 18.37 -12.34
C ARG A 295 -19.57 18.09 -11.33
N CYS A 296 -19.50 18.69 -10.14
CA CYS A 296 -20.54 18.57 -9.13
C CYS A 296 -21.82 19.33 -9.54
N SER A 297 -21.68 20.55 -10.07
CA SER A 297 -22.81 21.36 -10.53
C SER A 297 -23.60 20.67 -11.64
N GLU A 298 -22.93 20.01 -12.57
CA GLU A 298 -23.56 19.26 -13.66
C GLU A 298 -24.42 18.07 -13.15
N LEU A 299 -24.14 17.54 -11.96
CA LEU A 299 -24.91 16.45 -11.37
C LEU A 299 -26.18 16.92 -10.65
N ILE A 300 -26.21 18.15 -10.15
CA ILE A 300 -27.34 18.70 -9.40
C ILE A 300 -28.21 19.64 -10.22
N ASP A 301 -27.84 19.92 -11.48
CA ASP A 301 -28.60 20.79 -12.37
C ASP A 301 -29.99 20.19 -12.68
N PRO A 302 -31.10 20.88 -12.31
CA PRO A 302 -32.45 20.38 -12.57
C PRO A 302 -32.80 20.31 -14.06
N GLN A 303 -32.02 20.97 -14.95
CA GLN A 303 -32.20 21.00 -16.40
C GLN A 303 -31.33 19.95 -17.12
N ALA A 304 -30.54 19.14 -16.40
CA ALA A 304 -29.78 18.07 -17.00
C ALA A 304 -30.72 17.04 -17.67
N PRO A 305 -30.36 16.48 -18.85
CA PRO A 305 -31.18 15.45 -19.52
C PRO A 305 -31.52 14.30 -18.57
N GLU A 306 -32.75 13.76 -18.65
CA GLU A 306 -33.29 12.72 -17.75
C GLU A 306 -32.37 11.49 -17.59
N LEU A 307 -31.47 11.23 -18.54
CA LEU A 307 -30.44 10.18 -18.46
C LEU A 307 -29.43 10.40 -17.32
N PHE A 308 -29.33 11.62 -16.79
CA PHE A 308 -28.42 12.02 -15.70
C PHE A 308 -29.17 12.58 -14.48
N ALA A 309 -30.49 12.73 -14.59
CA ALA A 309 -31.35 13.36 -13.58
C ALA A 309 -31.78 12.40 -12.47
N ASN A 310 -30.84 11.76 -11.78
CA ASN A 310 -31.11 11.50 -10.36
C ASN A 310 -31.09 12.88 -9.68
N LYS A 311 -32.28 13.40 -9.30
CA LYS A 311 -32.39 14.62 -8.52
C LYS A 311 -31.66 14.41 -7.20
N VAL A 312 -30.37 14.73 -7.19
CA VAL A 312 -29.54 14.66 -6.00
C VAL A 312 -29.95 15.87 -5.14
N ALA A 313 -30.64 15.61 -4.05
CA ALA A 313 -31.04 16.64 -3.08
C ALA A 313 -29.87 17.10 -2.20
N ASN A 314 -28.71 16.46 -2.32
CA ASN A 314 -27.55 16.69 -1.47
C ASN A 314 -26.76 17.93 -1.87
N ASN A 315 -26.08 18.52 -0.91
CA ASN A 315 -25.28 19.74 -1.07
C ASN A 315 -23.82 19.42 -1.34
N PHE A 316 -23.13 20.35 -2.01
CA PHE A 316 -21.68 20.31 -2.08
C PHE A 316 -21.06 21.70 -1.86
N VAL A 317 -19.82 21.70 -1.32
CA VAL A 317 -18.98 22.89 -1.19
C VAL A 317 -17.54 22.49 -1.51
N ILE A 318 -16.92 23.19 -2.46
CA ILE A 318 -15.51 23.03 -2.79
C ILE A 318 -14.85 24.40 -2.64
N LEU A 319 -13.87 24.48 -1.73
CA LEU A 319 -13.14 25.71 -1.48
C LEU A 319 -11.78 25.67 -2.18
N ASN A 320 -11.40 26.74 -2.85
CA ASN A 320 -10.01 26.92 -3.26
C ASN A 320 -9.19 27.36 -2.05
N LYS A 321 -8.64 26.38 -1.33
CA LYS A 321 -8.00 26.58 -0.03
C LYS A 321 -6.96 25.52 0.22
N ASP A 322 -5.88 25.89 0.89
CA ASP A 322 -4.87 24.97 1.39
C ASP A 322 -5.45 24.07 2.50
N ALA A 323 -5.21 22.75 2.41
CA ALA A 323 -5.69 21.79 3.39
C ALA A 323 -5.17 22.05 4.81
N ARG A 324 -4.00 22.66 4.95
CA ARG A 324 -3.43 23.09 6.26
C ARG A 324 -4.28 24.15 6.98
N LEU A 325 -5.05 24.91 6.23
CA LEU A 325 -5.84 26.03 6.73
C LEU A 325 -7.31 25.69 6.99
N ILE A 326 -7.71 24.42 6.78
CA ILE A 326 -9.08 23.96 7.05
C ILE A 326 -9.36 24.05 8.55
N SER A 327 -10.55 24.53 8.87
CA SER A 327 -11.08 24.64 10.23
C SER A 327 -12.52 24.13 10.32
N SER A 328 -13.02 23.93 11.53
CA SER A 328 -14.40 23.54 11.78
C SER A 328 -15.44 24.59 11.35
N ALA A 329 -15.02 25.81 11.00
CA ALA A 329 -15.90 26.84 10.47
C ALA A 329 -16.14 26.72 8.96
N ASP A 330 -15.33 25.96 8.23
CA ASP A 330 -15.38 25.84 6.76
C ASP A 330 -16.50 24.89 6.29
N PHE A 331 -16.80 23.87 7.09
CA PHE A 331 -17.74 22.80 6.75
C PHE A 331 -18.58 22.39 7.97
N PRO A 332 -19.74 21.73 7.76
CA PRO A 332 -20.42 21.05 8.84
C PRO A 332 -19.55 19.91 9.40
N GLU A 333 -19.94 19.37 10.54
CA GLU A 333 -19.26 18.23 11.14
C GLU A 333 -19.24 17.02 10.19
N ILE A 334 -18.07 16.41 9.99
CA ILE A 334 -17.81 15.42 8.94
C ILE A 334 -18.02 14.00 9.48
N ASP A 335 -18.79 13.21 8.74
CA ASP A 335 -19.06 11.80 9.03
C ASP A 335 -17.98 10.85 8.51
N TYR A 336 -17.33 11.21 7.40
CA TYR A 336 -16.30 10.41 6.79
C TYR A 336 -15.34 11.25 5.93
N MET A 337 -14.08 10.90 5.98
CA MET A 337 -13.06 11.50 5.13
C MET A 337 -12.42 10.45 4.24
N ILE A 338 -12.26 10.73 2.95
CA ILE A 338 -11.47 9.90 2.04
C ILE A 338 -10.66 10.79 1.10
N THR A 339 -9.35 10.48 0.99
CA THR A 339 -8.44 11.33 0.23
C THR A 339 -7.22 10.57 -0.27
N SER A 340 -6.51 11.16 -1.24
CA SER A 340 -5.20 10.72 -1.69
C SER A 340 -4.26 11.92 -1.70
N PRO A 341 -3.35 12.04 -0.73
CA PRO A 341 -2.43 13.17 -0.64
C PRO A 341 -1.39 13.14 -1.78
N PRO A 342 -0.65 14.23 -2.02
CA PRO A 342 0.52 14.18 -2.89
C PRO A 342 1.52 13.14 -2.37
N TYR A 343 2.19 12.43 -3.30
CA TYR A 343 3.19 11.42 -2.95
C TYR A 343 4.58 12.05 -2.90
N TRP A 344 4.81 12.91 -1.90
CA TRP A 344 6.05 13.66 -1.74
C TRP A 344 6.41 14.40 -3.05
N ASP A 345 7.67 14.59 -3.38
CA ASP A 345 8.16 15.28 -4.60
C ASP A 345 8.21 14.37 -5.86
N MET A 346 7.38 13.32 -5.91
CA MET A 346 7.41 12.32 -6.99
C MET A 346 7.14 12.92 -8.39
N LEU A 347 6.38 14.02 -8.48
CA LEU A 347 6.12 14.68 -9.75
C LEU A 347 7.31 15.52 -10.24
N ASN A 348 8.16 15.98 -9.33
CA ASN A 348 9.35 16.78 -9.63
C ASN A 348 10.57 15.94 -10.03
N MET A 349 10.47 14.59 -10.00
CA MET A 349 11.58 13.71 -10.37
C MET A 349 11.90 13.80 -11.86
N LYS A 350 13.07 14.36 -12.18
CA LYS A 350 13.61 14.43 -13.56
C LYS A 350 13.91 13.02 -14.07
N GLY A 351 13.44 12.68 -15.29
CA GLY A 351 13.81 11.45 -15.99
C GLY A 351 12.79 10.33 -15.97
N ALA A 352 11.58 10.52 -15.44
CA ALA A 352 10.50 9.57 -15.65
C ALA A 352 10.01 9.65 -17.11
N GLU A 353 9.98 8.52 -17.83
CA GLU A 353 9.41 8.44 -19.21
C GLU A 353 8.01 9.07 -19.30
N ASN A 354 7.26 8.98 -18.18
CA ASN A 354 5.96 9.60 -18.03
C ASN A 354 6.01 11.13 -17.99
N GLN A 355 7.07 11.74 -17.46
CA GLN A 355 7.20 13.20 -17.39
C GLN A 355 7.46 13.80 -18.79
N ALA A 356 8.33 13.17 -19.59
CA ALA A 356 8.56 13.58 -20.98
C ALA A 356 7.27 13.48 -21.82
N LYS A 357 6.52 12.37 -21.68
CA LYS A 357 5.22 12.19 -22.34
C LYS A 357 4.15 13.18 -21.86
N ARG A 358 4.24 13.66 -20.61
CA ARG A 358 3.31 14.67 -20.07
C ARG A 358 3.64 16.06 -20.63
N ILE A 359 4.91 16.44 -20.65
CA ILE A 359 5.36 17.69 -21.27
C ILE A 359 4.99 17.73 -22.76
N GLU A 360 5.22 16.63 -23.49
CA GLU A 360 4.86 16.50 -24.92
C GLU A 360 3.35 16.67 -25.15
N LYS A 361 2.51 16.30 -24.19
CA LYS A 361 1.05 16.45 -24.23
C LYS A 361 0.54 17.75 -23.62
N GLY A 362 1.43 18.66 -23.20
CA GLY A 362 1.06 19.92 -22.55
C GLY A 362 0.40 19.77 -21.17
N LEU A 363 0.68 18.67 -20.49
CA LEU A 363 0.11 18.36 -19.16
C LEU A 363 0.98 18.93 -18.06
N GLN A 364 0.35 19.38 -16.97
CA GLN A 364 1.07 19.82 -15.78
C GLN A 364 1.92 18.69 -15.20
N THR A 365 3.17 19.01 -14.86
CA THR A 365 4.16 18.09 -14.29
C THR A 365 4.35 18.25 -12.79
N ASN A 366 3.68 19.23 -12.19
CA ASN A 366 3.60 19.53 -10.75
C ASN A 366 2.12 19.68 -10.35
N TYR A 367 1.83 19.63 -9.06
CA TYR A 367 0.48 19.87 -8.53
C TYR A 367 0.15 21.36 -8.57
N SER A 368 1.08 22.21 -8.17
CA SER A 368 1.01 23.67 -8.30
C SER A 368 2.42 24.28 -8.40
N GLU A 369 2.51 25.57 -8.78
CA GLU A 369 3.76 26.33 -8.76
C GLU A 369 4.00 27.02 -7.42
N SER A 370 3.11 26.85 -6.44
CA SER A 370 3.23 27.45 -5.13
C SER A 370 4.29 26.75 -4.29
N ASP A 371 5.16 27.53 -3.64
CA ASP A 371 6.10 27.02 -2.64
C ASP A 371 5.37 26.41 -1.43
N ASP A 372 4.10 26.75 -1.24
CA ASP A 372 3.23 26.21 -0.21
C ASP A 372 2.65 24.81 -0.54
N ASP A 373 2.89 24.28 -1.72
CA ASP A 373 2.42 22.94 -2.09
C ASP A 373 3.20 21.85 -1.35
N LEU A 374 2.52 21.01 -0.59
CA LEU A 374 3.11 19.85 0.09
C LEU A 374 3.92 18.96 -0.87
N GLY A 375 3.47 18.83 -2.13
CA GLY A 375 4.17 18.06 -3.17
C GLY A 375 5.50 18.68 -3.64
N ASN A 376 5.82 19.91 -3.24
CA ASN A 376 7.06 20.60 -3.55
C ASN A 376 8.11 20.52 -2.42
N ILE A 377 7.73 20.00 -1.24
CA ILE A 377 8.66 19.81 -0.12
C ILE A 377 9.69 18.74 -0.49
N SER A 378 10.97 19.10 -0.58
CA SER A 378 12.03 18.18 -1.01
C SER A 378 12.51 17.23 0.08
N ASP A 379 12.41 17.61 1.35
CA ASP A 379 12.79 16.78 2.49
C ASP A 379 11.60 15.88 2.91
N TYR A 380 11.88 14.59 3.01
CA TYR A 380 10.84 13.59 3.32
C TYR A 380 10.25 13.74 4.73
N ASN A 381 11.09 14.07 5.72
CA ASN A 381 10.62 14.20 7.10
C ASN A 381 9.73 15.42 7.27
N TYR A 382 10.13 16.57 6.68
CA TYR A 382 9.29 17.76 6.70
C TYR A 382 7.96 17.52 6.00
N PHE A 383 7.99 16.94 4.80
CA PHE A 383 6.77 16.59 4.08
C PHE A 383 5.83 15.70 4.92
N LEU A 384 6.38 14.63 5.51
CA LEU A 384 5.60 13.66 6.26
C LEU A 384 5.01 14.28 7.54
N ASN A 385 5.81 15.06 8.28
CA ASN A 385 5.34 15.72 9.49
C ASN A 385 4.25 16.76 9.18
N ASP A 386 4.43 17.60 8.16
CA ASP A 386 3.41 18.56 7.74
C ASP A 386 2.11 17.85 7.34
N LEU A 387 2.21 16.75 6.61
CA LEU A 387 1.04 15.97 6.21
C LEU A 387 0.31 15.34 7.42
N ILE A 388 1.05 14.81 8.39
CA ILE A 388 0.48 14.27 9.64
C ILE A 388 -0.25 15.38 10.42
N GLU A 389 0.35 16.56 10.54
CA GLU A 389 -0.28 17.70 11.20
C GLU A 389 -1.56 18.18 10.48
N VAL A 390 -1.57 18.15 9.12
CA VAL A 390 -2.81 18.40 8.35
C VAL A 390 -3.91 17.44 8.79
N TYR A 391 -3.63 16.14 8.84
CA TYR A 391 -4.65 15.17 9.28
C TYR A 391 -5.05 15.36 10.74
N PHE A 392 -4.14 15.70 11.64
CA PHE A 392 -4.48 16.00 13.04
C PHE A 392 -5.40 17.19 13.17
N ASN A 393 -5.19 18.24 12.35
CA ASN A 393 -6.11 19.39 12.31
C ASN A 393 -7.48 19.01 11.76
N LEU A 394 -7.51 18.19 10.71
CA LEU A 394 -8.76 17.73 10.08
C LEU A 394 -9.60 16.83 11.01
N LEU A 395 -8.99 16.11 11.95
CA LEU A 395 -9.73 15.36 12.96
C LEU A 395 -10.67 16.28 13.79
N ASN A 396 -10.34 17.57 13.96
CA ASN A 396 -11.21 18.51 14.66
C ASN A 396 -12.52 18.83 13.89
N CYS A 397 -12.55 18.56 12.58
CA CYS A 397 -13.74 18.73 11.74
C CYS A 397 -14.61 17.46 11.68
N MET A 398 -14.13 16.35 12.21
CA MET A 398 -14.77 15.04 12.12
C MET A 398 -15.55 14.72 13.40
N LYS A 399 -16.64 13.97 13.26
CA LYS A 399 -17.41 13.43 14.39
C LYS A 399 -16.57 12.42 15.20
N PRO A 400 -16.74 12.34 16.53
CA PRO A 400 -16.23 11.22 17.32
C PRO A 400 -16.69 9.88 16.74
N GLY A 401 -15.85 8.85 16.76
CA GLY A 401 -16.13 7.52 16.22
C GLY A 401 -16.18 7.42 14.69
N SER A 402 -16.04 8.53 13.95
CA SER A 402 -16.03 8.54 12.48
C SER A 402 -14.74 7.98 11.88
N PHE A 403 -14.75 7.75 10.56
CA PHE A 403 -13.63 7.09 9.87
C PHE A 403 -12.96 8.00 8.86
N LEU A 404 -11.67 7.74 8.63
CA LEU A 404 -10.82 8.40 7.66
C LEU A 404 -10.10 7.32 6.82
N THR A 405 -10.19 7.40 5.48
CA THR A 405 -9.42 6.53 4.57
C THR A 405 -8.43 7.35 3.74
N ILE A 406 -7.17 6.91 3.72
CA ILE A 406 -6.10 7.56 2.95
C ILE A 406 -5.57 6.56 1.93
N VAL A 407 -5.62 6.94 0.64
CA VAL A 407 -5.11 6.11 -0.46
C VAL A 407 -3.68 6.54 -0.77
N VAL A 408 -2.70 5.66 -0.49
CA VAL A 408 -1.26 5.94 -0.60
C VAL A 408 -0.48 4.73 -1.08
N LYS A 409 0.79 4.92 -1.40
CA LYS A 409 1.74 3.84 -1.71
C LYS A 409 3.13 4.14 -1.18
N ASN A 410 3.91 3.09 -0.93
CA ASN A 410 5.32 3.22 -0.60
C ASN A 410 6.13 3.73 -1.80
N ILE A 411 7.18 4.49 -1.53
CA ILE A 411 7.96 5.23 -2.52
C ILE A 411 9.35 4.61 -2.66
N LYS A 412 9.76 4.37 -3.92
CA LYS A 412 11.14 3.98 -4.25
C LYS A 412 11.83 5.15 -4.94
N LYS A 413 12.87 5.71 -4.32
CA LYS A 413 13.60 6.86 -4.85
C LYS A 413 15.10 6.67 -4.72
N LYS A 414 15.83 6.79 -5.83
CA LYS A 414 17.32 6.66 -5.86
C LYS A 414 17.82 5.36 -5.18
N GLY A 415 17.12 4.23 -5.41
CA GLY A 415 17.51 2.92 -4.86
C GLY A 415 17.18 2.69 -3.39
N ARG A 416 16.54 3.65 -2.71
CA ARG A 416 16.09 3.56 -1.33
C ARG A 416 14.56 3.44 -1.25
N ASN A 417 14.07 2.68 -0.29
CA ASN A 417 12.66 2.60 0.03
C ASN A 417 12.31 3.63 1.11
N TYR A 418 11.24 4.37 0.84
CA TYR A 418 10.57 5.27 1.76
C TYR A 418 9.19 4.67 2.00
N PRO A 419 8.93 4.09 3.17
CA PRO A 419 7.68 3.39 3.43
C PRO A 419 6.57 4.37 3.78
N PHE A 420 6.21 5.24 2.84
CA PHE A 420 5.32 6.36 3.05
C PHE A 420 3.97 5.94 3.66
N ALA A 421 3.39 4.84 3.17
CA ALA A 421 2.15 4.32 3.75
C ALA A 421 2.33 3.91 5.22
N TRP A 422 3.45 3.26 5.54
CA TRP A 422 3.74 2.80 6.92
C TRP A 422 4.07 3.96 7.85
N ASP A 423 4.87 4.92 7.38
CA ASP A 423 5.24 6.12 8.16
C ASP A 423 4.02 6.97 8.47
N LEU A 424 3.17 7.21 7.47
CA LEU A 424 1.94 7.97 7.64
C LEU A 424 1.00 7.27 8.64
N ALA A 425 0.82 5.96 8.48
CA ALA A 425 0.02 5.17 9.43
C ALA A 425 0.58 5.26 10.85
N SER A 426 1.90 5.06 11.02
CA SER A 426 2.56 5.12 12.34
C SER A 426 2.40 6.48 13.00
N GLY A 427 2.53 7.56 12.22
CA GLY A 427 2.34 8.92 12.71
C GLY A 427 0.90 9.18 13.15
N LEU A 428 -0.08 8.78 12.34
CA LEU A 428 -1.49 8.99 12.64
C LEU A 428 -2.00 8.15 13.83
N MET A 429 -1.44 6.95 14.03
CA MET A 429 -1.79 6.07 15.15
C MET A 429 -1.54 6.69 16.52
N GLN A 430 -0.88 7.83 16.61
CA GLN A 430 -0.76 8.59 17.86
C GLN A 430 -2.13 9.13 18.33
N LYS A 431 -3.05 9.45 17.39
CA LYS A 431 -4.36 10.05 17.71
C LYS A 431 -5.57 9.24 17.25
N VAL A 432 -5.38 8.28 16.34
CA VAL A 432 -6.47 7.48 15.76
C VAL A 432 -6.18 5.99 15.84
N HIS A 433 -7.22 5.16 15.71
CA HIS A 433 -7.10 3.70 15.65
C HIS A 433 -7.02 3.24 14.20
N ILE A 434 -6.01 2.47 13.85
CA ILE A 434 -5.88 1.89 12.51
C ILE A 434 -6.74 0.63 12.37
N LEU A 435 -7.43 0.51 11.24
CA LEU A 435 -8.06 -0.73 10.80
C LEU A 435 -7.07 -1.52 9.93
N PRO A 436 -7.32 -2.84 9.74
CA PRO A 436 -6.53 -3.61 8.80
C PRO A 436 -6.52 -2.97 7.41
N GLU A 437 -5.35 -2.90 6.79
CA GLU A 437 -5.16 -2.30 5.47
C GLU A 437 -5.95 -3.03 4.38
N VAL A 438 -6.36 -2.27 3.39
CA VAL A 438 -6.98 -2.77 2.16
C VAL A 438 -6.09 -2.44 0.99
N PHE A 439 -5.96 -3.35 0.02
CA PHE A 439 -5.12 -3.14 -1.15
C PHE A 439 -5.93 -2.92 -2.42
N TRP A 440 -5.75 -1.77 -3.05
CA TRP A 440 -6.15 -1.57 -4.43
C TRP A 440 -5.04 -2.08 -5.35
N CYS A 441 -5.30 -3.23 -6.01
CA CYS A 441 -4.40 -3.89 -6.93
C CYS A 441 -4.67 -3.44 -8.36
N GLN A 442 -3.68 -2.79 -9.01
CA GLN A 442 -3.80 -2.29 -10.37
C GLN A 442 -3.40 -3.38 -11.38
N ASP A 443 -4.24 -3.61 -12.39
CA ASP A 443 -4.02 -4.60 -13.45
C ASP A 443 -4.15 -4.00 -14.87
N ASP A 444 -4.30 -2.70 -14.97
CA ASP A 444 -4.47 -1.93 -16.19
C ASP A 444 -3.16 -1.37 -16.77
N ILE A 445 -2.05 -1.56 -16.05
CA ILE A 445 -0.74 -1.06 -16.46
C ILE A 445 -0.01 -2.13 -17.27
N ASN A 446 0.39 -1.78 -18.49
CA ASN A 446 1.14 -2.68 -19.35
C ASN A 446 2.50 -3.03 -18.74
N LEU A 447 2.76 -4.33 -18.61
CA LEU A 447 4.06 -4.84 -18.19
C LEU A 447 4.99 -4.89 -19.40
N ALA A 448 6.16 -4.28 -19.26
CA ALA A 448 7.27 -4.45 -20.19
C ALA A 448 8.37 -5.25 -19.48
N PRO A 449 9.17 -6.07 -20.18
CA PRO A 449 10.27 -6.83 -19.59
C PRO A 449 11.45 -5.91 -19.24
N TYR A 450 11.15 -4.80 -18.57
CA TYR A 450 12.14 -3.83 -18.15
C TYR A 450 13.10 -4.46 -17.13
N GLY A 451 14.39 -4.29 -17.37
CA GLY A 451 15.42 -4.88 -16.50
C GLY A 451 15.51 -6.40 -16.55
N TYR A 452 14.84 -7.06 -17.53
CA TYR A 452 14.92 -8.51 -17.69
C TYR A 452 16.35 -9.02 -17.61
N GLY A 453 16.55 -10.01 -16.75
CA GLY A 453 17.86 -10.63 -16.50
C GLY A 453 18.88 -9.72 -15.77
N ASN A 454 18.48 -8.51 -15.31
CA ASN A 454 19.38 -7.56 -14.63
C ASN A 454 18.85 -7.01 -13.32
N THR A 455 17.53 -7.09 -13.07
CA THR A 455 16.93 -6.60 -11.84
C THR A 455 15.85 -7.54 -11.33
N PHE A 456 15.75 -7.65 -9.99
CA PHE A 456 14.71 -8.40 -9.30
C PHE A 456 13.61 -7.51 -8.74
N VAL A 457 13.73 -6.19 -8.89
CA VAL A 457 12.79 -5.22 -8.30
C VAL A 457 11.56 -5.07 -9.19
N SER A 458 10.38 -5.15 -8.60
CA SER A 458 9.12 -4.91 -9.28
C SER A 458 8.74 -3.42 -9.33
N ASN A 459 7.79 -3.08 -10.19
CA ASN A 459 7.10 -1.81 -10.14
C ASN A 459 5.94 -1.88 -9.14
N THR A 460 5.64 -0.77 -8.47
CA THR A 460 4.53 -0.70 -7.51
C THR A 460 3.21 -0.59 -8.24
N PHE A 461 2.44 -1.69 -8.25
CA PHE A 461 1.12 -1.85 -8.87
C PHE A 461 0.02 -2.08 -7.83
N HIS A 462 0.27 -1.78 -6.57
CA HIS A 462 -0.74 -1.75 -5.52
C HIS A 462 -0.69 -0.41 -4.78
N GLN A 463 -1.82 -0.05 -4.19
CA GLN A 463 -1.93 1.07 -3.29
C GLN A 463 -2.58 0.60 -2.00
N TYR A 464 -2.16 1.19 -0.89
CA TYR A 464 -2.80 1.02 0.40
C TYR A 464 -4.02 1.93 0.49
N CYS A 465 -5.14 1.39 0.93
CA CYS A 465 -6.28 2.14 1.42
C CYS A 465 -6.25 2.01 2.94
N LEU A 466 -5.56 2.92 3.61
CA LEU A 466 -5.39 2.94 5.06
C LEU A 466 -6.61 3.58 5.69
N THR A 467 -7.34 2.84 6.51
CA THR A 467 -8.52 3.35 7.21
C THR A 467 -8.25 3.47 8.70
N PHE A 468 -8.66 4.58 9.26
CA PHE A 468 -8.51 4.90 10.68
C PHE A 468 -9.86 5.29 11.27
N GLN A 469 -10.04 5.03 12.56
CA GLN A 469 -11.18 5.50 13.34
C GLN A 469 -10.73 6.60 14.31
N LYS A 470 -11.44 7.72 14.29
CA LYS A 470 -11.28 8.75 15.32
C LYS A 470 -11.86 8.21 16.64
N PRO A 471 -11.17 8.32 17.79
CA PRO A 471 -11.72 8.00 19.11
C PRO A 471 -12.98 8.79 19.43
N ASN A 472 -13.82 8.22 20.32
CA ASN A 472 -15.03 8.90 20.84
C ASN A 472 -14.70 10.07 21.75
#